data_0a610532d3873a5a7292ad043bd942f0
#
_entry.id   0a610532d3873a5a7292ad043bd942f0
#
_cell.length_a   1.000
_cell.length_b   1.000
_cell.length_c   1.000
_cell.angle_alpha   90.00
_cell.angle_beta   90.00
_cell.angle_gamma   90.00
#
_symmetry.space_group_name_H-M   'P 1'
#
loop_
_entity.id
_entity.type
_entity.pdbx_description
1 polymer ?
#
loop_
_entity_poly.entity_id
_entity_poly.type
_entity_poly.pdbx_seq_one_letter_code
_entity_poly.pdbx_strand_id
1 'polypeptide(L)'
;TIRENILFPRPNASNEELQQAIKAAYVDEFTDRFDEGLDTLIGERGIKLSGGQRQRIAIARAVLANPKILILDEATSNLDTESEALIQKSLAKLTEGRTTFVIAHRLSTIRKANQILVIENGRIAEQGNHDELIAKKGRYYNLFTYQARI
;
A
#
# COMPACT_ATOMS: atom_id res chain seq x y z
N THR A 1 -19.02 8.67 5.97
CA THR A 1 -19.16 8.21 4.56
C THR A 1 -17.81 7.84 3.96
N ILE A 2 -17.79 7.14 2.81
CA ILE A 2 -16.56 6.86 2.04
C ILE A 2 -15.91 8.18 1.63
N ARG A 3 -16.69 9.14 1.14
CA ARG A 3 -16.24 10.49 0.75
C ARG A 3 -15.47 11.17 1.87
N GLU A 4 -16.06 11.28 3.05
CA GLU A 4 -15.44 11.94 4.22
C GLU A 4 -14.15 11.22 4.64
N ASN A 5 -14.10 9.90 4.54
CA ASN A 5 -12.91 9.14 4.81
C ASN A 5 -11.76 9.46 3.83
N ILE A 6 -12.04 9.61 2.54
CA ILE A 6 -11.03 9.97 1.55
C ILE A 6 -10.59 11.42 1.74
N LEU A 7 -11.52 12.34 2.03
CA LEU A 7 -11.25 13.76 2.25
C LEU A 7 -10.54 14.06 3.56
N PHE A 8 -10.46 13.11 4.49
CA PHE A 8 -9.91 13.33 5.82
C PHE A 8 -8.57 14.10 5.87
N PRO A 9 -7.55 13.77 5.04
CA PRO A 9 -6.28 14.50 5.05
C PRO A 9 -6.36 15.91 4.44
N ARG A 10 -7.34 16.16 3.57
CA ARG A 10 -7.56 17.44 2.88
C ARG A 10 -9.06 17.71 2.71
N PRO A 11 -9.75 18.19 3.79
CA PRO A 11 -11.20 18.39 3.75
C PRO A 11 -11.68 19.38 2.68
N ASN A 12 -10.80 20.32 2.29
CA ASN A 12 -11.10 21.36 1.30
C ASN A 12 -10.53 21.03 -0.10
N ALA A 13 -10.21 19.75 -0.37
CA ALA A 13 -9.78 19.36 -1.71
C ALA A 13 -10.91 19.60 -2.73
N SER A 14 -10.54 19.96 -3.95
CA SER A 14 -11.51 20.14 -5.03
C SER A 14 -12.17 18.82 -5.41
N ASN A 15 -13.32 18.90 -6.07
CA ASN A 15 -13.99 17.69 -6.58
C ASN A 15 -13.13 16.96 -7.61
N GLU A 16 -12.36 17.67 -8.42
CA GLU A 16 -11.42 17.11 -9.40
C GLU A 16 -10.31 16.33 -8.70
N GLU A 17 -9.70 16.87 -7.63
CA GLU A 17 -8.68 16.20 -6.84
C GLU A 17 -9.23 14.94 -6.17
N LEU A 18 -10.45 15.01 -5.62
CA LEU A 18 -11.14 13.85 -5.06
C LEU A 18 -11.36 12.76 -6.12
N GLN A 19 -11.87 13.12 -7.29
CA GLN A 19 -12.10 12.17 -8.37
C GLN A 19 -10.81 11.54 -8.89
N GLN A 20 -9.73 12.30 -8.97
CA GLN A 20 -8.41 11.76 -9.32
C GLN A 20 -7.92 10.73 -8.30
N ALA A 21 -8.08 11.01 -7.01
CA ALA A 21 -7.70 10.08 -5.94
C ALA A 21 -8.55 8.79 -5.97
N ILE A 22 -9.85 8.90 -6.20
CA ILE A 22 -10.79 7.78 -6.34
C ILE A 22 -10.37 6.86 -7.50
N LYS A 23 -10.14 7.43 -8.68
CA LYS A 23 -9.72 6.68 -9.88
C LYS A 23 -8.33 6.06 -9.72
N ALA A 24 -7.38 6.78 -9.12
CA ALA A 24 -6.04 6.26 -8.88
C ALA A 24 -6.01 5.03 -7.97
N ALA A 25 -6.96 4.94 -7.05
CA ALA A 25 -7.12 3.84 -6.11
C ALA A 25 -8.22 2.82 -6.50
N TYR A 26 -8.85 2.99 -7.66
CA TYR A 26 -9.95 2.14 -8.17
C TYR A 26 -11.13 2.03 -7.16
N VAL A 27 -11.41 3.11 -6.44
CA VAL A 27 -12.51 3.14 -5.47
C VAL A 27 -13.87 3.14 -6.18
N ASP A 28 -13.96 3.80 -7.34
CA ASP A 28 -15.13 3.85 -8.21
C ASP A 28 -15.65 2.46 -8.57
N GLU A 29 -14.79 1.48 -8.84
CA GLU A 29 -15.19 0.13 -9.24
C GLU A 29 -16.15 -0.58 -8.26
N PHE A 30 -16.07 -0.26 -6.97
CA PHE A 30 -16.99 -0.83 -6.00
C PHE A 30 -18.05 0.15 -5.51
N THR A 31 -17.75 1.45 -5.45
CA THR A 31 -18.72 2.46 -5.02
C THR A 31 -19.85 2.64 -6.01
N ASP A 32 -19.60 2.44 -7.31
CA ASP A 32 -20.64 2.49 -8.35
C ASP A 32 -21.72 1.40 -8.20
N ARG A 33 -21.45 0.39 -7.38
CA ARG A 33 -22.40 -0.70 -7.07
C ARG A 33 -23.21 -0.44 -5.80
N PHE A 34 -22.92 0.64 -5.08
CA PHE A 34 -23.63 1.03 -3.86
C PHE A 34 -24.72 2.04 -4.18
N ASP A 35 -25.91 1.89 -3.60
CA ASP A 35 -27.04 2.78 -3.84
C ASP A 35 -26.71 4.26 -3.56
N GLU A 36 -25.91 4.52 -2.52
CA GLU A 36 -25.48 5.86 -2.12
C GLU A 36 -24.07 6.22 -2.64
N GLY A 37 -23.43 5.34 -3.45
CA GLY A 37 -22.12 5.58 -4.02
C GLY A 37 -21.07 5.96 -2.96
N LEU A 38 -20.41 7.10 -3.17
CA LEU A 38 -19.42 7.64 -2.22
C LEU A 38 -20.01 8.11 -0.88
N ASP A 39 -21.32 8.35 -0.82
CA ASP A 39 -21.98 8.82 0.40
C ASP A 39 -22.48 7.64 1.27
N THR A 40 -22.15 6.42 0.87
CA THR A 40 -22.41 5.21 1.65
C THR A 40 -21.71 5.28 3.00
N LEU A 41 -22.48 5.04 4.06
CA LEU A 41 -21.97 4.94 5.44
C LEU A 41 -21.30 3.59 5.65
N ILE A 42 -20.03 3.59 5.99
CA ILE A 42 -19.23 2.37 6.13
C ILE A 42 -19.21 1.78 7.55
N GLY A 43 -19.82 2.47 8.51
CA GLY A 43 -19.88 2.04 9.89
C GLY A 43 -18.54 2.15 10.64
N GLU A 44 -18.55 1.76 11.90
CA GLU A 44 -17.35 1.78 12.74
C GLU A 44 -16.28 0.84 12.14
N ARG A 45 -15.03 1.35 12.01
CA ARG A 45 -13.87 0.64 11.45
C ARG A 45 -14.09 0.09 10.02
N GLY A 46 -15.08 0.59 9.28
CA GLY A 46 -15.36 0.13 7.93
C GLY A 46 -15.88 -1.32 7.85
N ILE A 47 -16.63 -1.75 8.86
CA ILE A 47 -17.11 -3.15 8.98
C ILE A 47 -17.93 -3.63 7.79
N LYS A 48 -18.56 -2.71 7.05
CA LYS A 48 -19.35 -2.99 5.84
C LYS A 48 -18.52 -3.19 4.57
N LEU A 49 -17.20 -3.01 4.64
CA LEU A 49 -16.29 -3.11 3.50
C LEU A 49 -15.42 -4.35 3.58
N SER A 50 -15.06 -4.91 2.42
CA SER A 50 -14.02 -5.94 2.34
C SER A 50 -12.64 -5.39 2.71
N GLY A 51 -11.68 -6.26 3.01
CA GLY A 51 -10.29 -5.85 3.27
C GLY A 51 -9.69 -5.05 2.11
N GLY A 52 -9.90 -5.50 0.88
CA GLY A 52 -9.43 -4.82 -0.34
C GLY A 52 -10.07 -3.45 -0.56
N GLN A 53 -11.38 -3.32 -0.27
CA GLN A 53 -12.08 -2.03 -0.36
C GLN A 53 -11.54 -1.03 0.67
N ARG A 54 -11.33 -1.46 1.93
CA ARG A 54 -10.73 -0.60 2.96
C ARG A 54 -9.33 -0.14 2.55
N GLN A 55 -8.52 -1.04 2.00
CA GLN A 55 -7.16 -0.70 1.57
C GLN A 55 -7.16 0.28 0.40
N ARG A 56 -8.05 0.13 -0.58
CA ARG A 56 -8.20 1.08 -1.69
C ARG A 56 -8.63 2.47 -1.20
N ILE A 57 -9.50 2.57 -0.21
CA ILE A 57 -9.84 3.86 0.43
C ILE A 57 -8.61 4.47 1.12
N ALA A 58 -7.81 3.66 1.82
CA ALA A 58 -6.57 4.13 2.44
C ALA A 58 -5.56 4.66 1.40
N ILE A 59 -5.45 3.98 0.24
CA ILE A 59 -4.62 4.44 -0.88
C ILE A 59 -5.16 5.75 -1.47
N ALA A 60 -6.47 5.86 -1.71
CA ALA A 60 -7.10 7.11 -2.18
C ALA A 60 -6.81 8.28 -1.24
N ARG A 61 -6.87 8.04 0.07
CA ARG A 61 -6.51 8.99 1.11
C ARG A 61 -5.06 9.43 1.00
N ALA A 62 -4.13 8.50 0.78
CA ALA A 62 -2.72 8.79 0.59
C ALA A 62 -2.45 9.55 -0.72
N VAL A 63 -3.13 9.20 -1.81
CA VAL A 63 -3.05 9.94 -3.09
C VAL A 63 -3.49 11.39 -2.90
N LEU A 64 -4.61 11.61 -2.23
CA LEU A 64 -5.16 12.95 -1.99
C LEU A 64 -4.24 13.78 -1.08
N ALA A 65 -3.64 13.16 -0.06
CA ALA A 65 -2.68 13.80 0.84
C ALA A 65 -1.40 14.23 0.12
N ASN A 66 -1.03 13.54 -0.96
CA ASN A 66 0.16 13.79 -1.78
C ASN A 66 1.46 13.98 -0.97
N PRO A 67 1.83 13.05 -0.09
CA PRO A 67 3.01 13.18 0.77
C PRO A 67 4.30 12.98 -0.04
N LYS A 68 5.41 13.57 0.43
CA LYS A 68 6.76 13.33 -0.12
C LYS A 68 7.38 12.03 0.37
N ILE A 69 6.99 11.58 1.55
CA ILE A 69 7.48 10.35 2.20
C ILE A 69 6.29 9.44 2.48
N LEU A 70 6.41 8.20 2.08
CA LEU A 70 5.41 7.15 2.33
C LEU A 70 6.00 6.08 3.26
N ILE A 71 5.16 5.59 4.17
CA ILE A 71 5.46 4.39 4.96
C ILE A 71 4.35 3.39 4.66
N LEU A 72 4.72 2.26 4.06
CA LEU A 72 3.81 1.18 3.71
C LEU A 72 4.08 -0.01 4.62
N ASP A 73 3.09 -0.38 5.42
CA ASP A 73 3.09 -1.66 6.13
C ASP A 73 2.28 -2.65 5.29
N GLU A 74 2.97 -3.61 4.69
CA GLU A 74 2.40 -4.51 3.69
C GLU A 74 1.55 -5.62 4.34
N ALA A 75 0.41 -5.26 4.90
CA ALA A 75 -0.58 -6.21 5.41
C ALA A 75 -1.54 -6.65 4.29
N THR A 76 -1.07 -7.49 3.36
CA THR A 76 -1.90 -8.01 2.24
C THR A 76 -2.36 -9.45 2.45
N SER A 77 -2.32 -9.98 3.67
CA SER A 77 -2.87 -11.29 4.01
C SER A 77 -4.40 -11.28 3.86
N ASN A 78 -4.95 -12.25 3.11
CA ASN A 78 -6.38 -12.48 2.92
C ASN A 78 -7.12 -11.56 1.94
N LEU A 79 -6.46 -11.09 0.88
CA LEU A 79 -7.12 -10.43 -0.24
C LEU A 79 -7.38 -11.44 -1.36
N ASP A 80 -8.51 -11.25 -2.07
CA ASP A 80 -8.74 -11.94 -3.33
C ASP A 80 -7.76 -11.45 -4.42
N THR A 81 -7.49 -12.30 -5.40
CA THR A 81 -6.47 -12.04 -6.43
C THR A 81 -6.76 -10.78 -7.25
N GLU A 82 -8.04 -10.47 -7.52
CA GLU A 82 -8.43 -9.30 -8.30
C GLU A 82 -8.18 -8.00 -7.52
N SER A 83 -8.66 -7.93 -6.27
CA SER A 83 -8.40 -6.81 -5.37
C SER A 83 -6.90 -6.56 -5.17
N GLU A 84 -6.12 -7.63 -5.04
CA GLU A 84 -4.68 -7.55 -4.90
C GLU A 84 -4.02 -6.90 -6.12
N ALA A 85 -4.39 -7.31 -7.35
CA ALA A 85 -3.83 -6.75 -8.58
C ALA A 85 -4.10 -5.25 -8.70
N LEU A 86 -5.31 -4.79 -8.35
CA LEU A 86 -5.69 -3.39 -8.36
C LEU A 86 -4.92 -2.58 -7.30
N ILE A 87 -4.76 -3.14 -6.10
CA ILE A 87 -3.98 -2.52 -5.03
C ILE A 87 -2.53 -2.36 -5.45
N GLN A 88 -1.91 -3.38 -6.04
CA GLN A 88 -0.52 -3.30 -6.53
C GLN A 88 -0.35 -2.23 -7.61
N LYS A 89 -1.30 -2.11 -8.55
CA LYS A 89 -1.29 -1.05 -9.57
C LYS A 89 -1.40 0.34 -8.94
N SER A 90 -2.27 0.52 -7.95
CA SER A 90 -2.46 1.78 -7.25
C SER A 90 -1.20 2.17 -6.46
N LEU A 91 -0.60 1.21 -5.75
CA LEU A 91 0.63 1.43 -4.98
C LEU A 91 1.80 1.78 -5.90
N ALA A 92 1.94 1.14 -7.05
CA ALA A 92 2.99 1.47 -8.02
C ALA A 92 2.91 2.95 -8.44
N LYS A 93 1.72 3.45 -8.76
CA LYS A 93 1.50 4.88 -9.07
C LYS A 93 1.75 5.78 -7.87
N LEU A 94 1.30 5.37 -6.68
CA LEU A 94 1.45 6.16 -5.46
C LEU A 94 2.92 6.33 -5.07
N THR A 95 3.76 5.33 -5.30
CA THR A 95 5.19 5.36 -4.92
C THR A 95 6.07 6.13 -5.91
N GLU A 96 5.59 6.39 -7.11
CA GLU A 96 6.34 7.07 -8.17
C GLU A 96 6.79 8.48 -7.73
N GLY A 97 8.10 8.76 -7.87
CA GLY A 97 8.68 10.05 -7.50
C GLY A 97 8.70 10.37 -6.00
N ARG A 98 8.51 9.38 -5.13
CA ARG A 98 8.48 9.56 -3.67
C ARG A 98 9.50 8.69 -2.95
N THR A 99 9.95 9.16 -1.80
CA THR A 99 10.71 8.31 -0.88
C THR A 99 9.73 7.38 -0.15
N THR A 100 9.91 6.07 -0.35
CA THR A 100 8.99 5.09 0.22
C THR A 100 9.73 4.10 1.10
N PHE A 101 9.28 3.97 2.35
CA PHE A 101 9.68 2.91 3.26
C PHE A 101 8.62 1.82 3.23
N VAL A 102 9.05 0.58 3.00
CA VAL A 102 8.14 -0.56 2.95
C VAL A 102 8.56 -1.59 3.99
N ILE A 103 7.64 -1.95 4.88
CA ILE A 103 7.79 -3.12 5.75
C ILE A 103 7.31 -4.30 4.93
N ALA A 104 8.26 -4.99 4.27
CA ALA A 104 7.95 -5.96 3.24
C ALA A 104 7.79 -7.38 3.81
N HIS A 105 6.71 -8.03 3.40
CA HIS A 105 6.43 -9.44 3.66
C HIS A 105 6.52 -10.29 2.38
N ARG A 106 6.71 -9.67 1.20
CA ARG A 106 6.77 -10.36 -0.10
C ARG A 106 8.14 -10.21 -0.74
N LEU A 107 8.66 -11.32 -1.25
CA LEU A 107 9.96 -11.35 -1.94
C LEU A 107 10.01 -10.41 -3.15
N SER A 108 8.89 -10.27 -3.89
CA SER A 108 8.80 -9.40 -5.07
C SER A 108 9.00 -7.93 -4.73
N THR A 109 8.48 -7.48 -3.59
CA THR A 109 8.66 -6.11 -3.08
C THR A 109 10.11 -5.88 -2.67
N ILE A 110 10.69 -6.83 -1.91
CA ILE A 110 12.06 -6.74 -1.42
C ILE A 110 13.06 -6.65 -2.57
N ARG A 111 12.91 -7.49 -3.62
CA ARG A 111 13.83 -7.49 -4.77
C ARG A 111 13.87 -6.18 -5.55
N LYS A 112 12.77 -5.43 -5.58
CA LYS A 112 12.66 -4.16 -6.32
C LYS A 112 13.12 -2.95 -5.53
N ALA A 113 13.42 -3.11 -4.24
CA ALA A 113 13.85 -2.02 -3.39
C ALA A 113 15.24 -1.50 -3.81
N ASN A 114 15.40 -0.17 -3.84
CA ASN A 114 16.70 0.45 -4.10
C ASN A 114 17.68 0.16 -2.97
N GLN A 115 17.18 0.09 -1.73
CA GLN A 115 17.95 -0.21 -0.54
C GLN A 115 17.11 -1.09 0.40
N ILE A 116 17.73 -2.09 0.96
CA ILE A 116 17.16 -3.02 1.92
C ILE A 116 17.91 -2.82 3.24
N LEU A 117 17.15 -2.68 4.32
CA LEU A 117 17.66 -2.63 5.69
C LEU A 117 17.21 -3.89 6.42
N VAL A 118 18.16 -4.69 6.88
CA VAL A 118 17.89 -5.84 7.75
C VAL A 118 18.03 -5.40 9.19
N ILE A 119 16.93 -5.44 9.95
CA ILE A 119 16.91 -5.01 11.34
C ILE A 119 16.93 -6.25 12.25
N GLU A 120 17.84 -6.26 13.20
CA GLU A 120 17.97 -7.31 14.21
C GLU A 120 18.28 -6.68 15.58
N ASN A 121 17.54 -7.05 16.60
CA ASN A 121 17.72 -6.54 17.96
C ASN A 121 17.74 -4.99 18.04
N GLY A 122 16.88 -4.34 17.25
CA GLY A 122 16.77 -2.87 17.21
C GLY A 122 17.93 -2.15 16.49
N ARG A 123 18.78 -2.87 15.76
CA ARG A 123 19.91 -2.32 15.02
C ARG A 123 19.87 -2.76 13.55
N ILE A 124 20.47 -1.96 12.67
CA ILE A 124 20.68 -2.35 11.27
C ILE A 124 21.84 -3.35 11.24
N ALA A 125 21.50 -4.63 11.00
CA ALA A 125 22.47 -5.72 10.87
C ALA A 125 23.14 -5.74 9.50
N GLU A 126 22.35 -5.50 8.44
CA GLU A 126 22.83 -5.43 7.06
C GLU A 126 22.09 -4.35 6.29
N GLN A 127 22.77 -3.74 5.32
CA GLN A 127 22.16 -2.85 4.35
C GLN A 127 22.81 -3.01 2.97
N GLY A 128 22.03 -2.78 1.92
CA GLY A 128 22.46 -2.87 0.53
C GLY A 128 21.26 -3.12 -0.39
N ASN A 129 21.50 -3.30 -1.68
CA ASN A 129 20.49 -3.78 -2.61
C ASN A 129 20.38 -5.31 -2.56
N HIS A 130 19.41 -5.87 -3.32
CA HIS A 130 19.17 -7.33 -3.35
C HIS A 130 20.42 -8.12 -3.72
N ASP A 131 21.10 -7.77 -4.81
CA ASP A 131 22.22 -8.53 -5.35
C ASP A 131 23.44 -8.48 -4.42
N GLU A 132 23.72 -7.31 -3.84
CA GLU A 132 24.80 -7.14 -2.85
C GLU A 132 24.57 -8.01 -1.61
N LEU A 133 23.33 -8.03 -1.10
CA LEU A 133 23.00 -8.80 0.10
C LEU A 133 22.93 -10.31 -0.15
N ILE A 134 22.51 -10.73 -1.33
CA ILE A 134 22.59 -12.16 -1.75
C ILE A 134 24.05 -12.60 -1.85
N ALA A 135 24.94 -11.78 -2.45
CA ALA A 135 26.35 -12.10 -2.58
C ALA A 135 27.06 -12.22 -1.22
N LYS A 136 26.66 -11.43 -0.24
CA LYS A 136 27.20 -11.50 1.14
C LYS A 136 26.89 -12.80 1.87
N LYS A 137 25.85 -13.55 1.45
CA LYS A 137 25.39 -14.79 2.10
C LYS A 137 25.15 -14.64 3.62
N GLY A 138 24.72 -13.46 4.04
CA GLY A 138 24.50 -13.13 5.44
C GLY A 138 23.06 -13.38 5.91
N ARG A 139 22.57 -12.54 6.81
CA ARG A 139 21.22 -12.65 7.39
C ARG A 139 20.12 -12.52 6.35
N TYR A 140 20.25 -11.52 5.46
CA TYR A 140 19.31 -11.34 4.35
C TYR A 140 19.21 -12.57 3.46
N TYR A 141 20.33 -13.15 3.06
CA TYR A 141 20.37 -14.37 2.24
C TYR A 141 19.60 -15.51 2.89
N ASN A 142 19.80 -15.74 4.18
CA ASN A 142 19.09 -16.79 4.92
C ASN A 142 17.57 -16.55 4.97
N LEU A 143 17.14 -15.33 5.28
CA LEU A 143 15.72 -14.95 5.29
C LEU A 143 15.09 -15.09 3.91
N PHE A 144 15.76 -14.60 2.88
CA PHE A 144 15.28 -14.66 1.50
C PHE A 144 15.14 -16.10 0.99
N THR A 145 16.17 -16.93 1.19
CA THR A 145 16.15 -18.33 0.74
C THR A 145 15.16 -19.18 1.52
N TYR A 146 14.92 -18.89 2.78
CA TYR A 146 13.88 -19.55 3.57
C TYR A 146 12.49 -19.27 3.00
N GLN A 147 12.17 -18.01 2.74
CA GLN A 147 10.89 -17.63 2.14
C GLN A 147 10.70 -18.13 0.70
N ALA A 148 11.76 -18.25 -0.08
CA ALA A 148 11.70 -18.78 -1.45
C ALA A 148 11.42 -20.29 -1.54
N ARG A 149 11.50 -21.01 -0.41
CA ARG A 149 11.26 -22.47 -0.32
C ARG A 149 9.85 -22.83 0.14
N ILE A 150 9.07 -21.84 0.59
CA ILE A 150 7.66 -21.98 0.99
C ILE A 150 6.76 -21.62 -0.17
#